data_da81491c4a63c4e8673bbf7ac5983626
#
_entry.id   da81491c4a63c4e8673bbf7ac5983626
#
_cell.length_a   1.000
_cell.length_b   1.000
_cell.length_c   1.000
_cell.angle_alpha   90.00
_cell.angle_beta   90.00
_cell.angle_gamma   90.00
#
_symmetry.space_group_name_H-M   'P 1'
#
loop_
_entity.id
_entity.type
_entity.pdbx_description
1 polymer ?
#
loop_
_entity_poly.entity_id
_entity_poly.type
_entity_poly.pdbx_seq_one_letter_code
_entity_poly.pdbx_strand_id
1 'polypeptide(L)'
;MAQPDFWNDNEQAQKVIAENNILKEKRDTFVNLRDQISDLETSLELLAVEPDDDLQKDFEASFTNTQKALEQYRLTQLLDGEYDAKNAILEIHPGAGGTEAQDWGEMLLRMYIRWGEQHGFSVETASYEAGDEAGIKSVTLLIKGHNAFGYLRSEKGVHRLVRISPFDAAGRRHTSFASVDVMPELDDSVEVDIDPSDLRVDTFRSSGAGGQHINKTESAVRITHIPTGIVTSSQAE
;
A
#
# COMPACT_ATOMS: atom_id res chain seq x y z
N MET A 1 28.61 11.70 -1.57
CA MET A 1 28.33 12.70 -0.54
C MET A 1 29.55 13.56 -0.16
N ALA A 2 30.77 13.05 -0.27
CA ALA A 2 31.97 13.83 0.07
C ALA A 2 32.52 14.73 -1.08
N GLN A 3 31.92 14.70 -2.25
CA GLN A 3 32.36 15.53 -3.39
C GLN A 3 31.81 16.97 -3.24
N PRO A 4 32.60 18.01 -3.55
CA PRO A 4 32.17 19.41 -3.43
C PRO A 4 30.91 19.75 -4.22
N ASP A 5 30.72 19.10 -5.37
CA ASP A 5 29.62 19.37 -6.30
C ASP A 5 28.34 18.56 -5.99
N PHE A 6 28.33 17.71 -4.96
CA PHE A 6 27.21 16.82 -4.61
C PHE A 6 25.90 17.58 -4.35
N TRP A 7 26.01 18.80 -3.80
CA TRP A 7 24.85 19.63 -3.43
C TRP A 7 24.40 20.58 -4.52
N ASN A 8 25.08 20.61 -5.67
CA ASN A 8 24.71 21.51 -6.77
C ASN A 8 23.41 21.07 -7.46
N ASP A 9 23.12 19.78 -7.43
CA ASP A 9 21.85 19.21 -7.88
C ASP A 9 21.11 18.60 -6.67
N ASN A 10 20.14 19.34 -6.14
CA ASN A 10 19.42 18.96 -4.92
C ASN A 10 18.56 17.71 -5.14
N GLU A 11 17.98 17.53 -6.33
CA GLU A 11 17.14 16.38 -6.64
C GLU A 11 17.98 15.09 -6.72
N GLN A 12 19.09 15.14 -7.44
CA GLN A 12 20.02 14.02 -7.51
C GLN A 12 20.63 13.70 -6.14
N ALA A 13 20.96 14.71 -5.35
CA ALA A 13 21.48 14.52 -4.00
C ALA A 13 20.47 13.82 -3.10
N GLN A 14 19.19 14.18 -3.14
CA GLN A 14 18.12 13.53 -2.37
C GLN A 14 17.92 12.08 -2.80
N LYS A 15 17.94 11.76 -4.10
CA LYS A 15 17.87 10.38 -4.60
C LYS A 15 19.00 9.50 -4.06
N VAL A 16 20.24 10.00 -4.12
CA VAL A 16 21.41 9.27 -3.60
C VAL A 16 21.36 9.08 -2.09
N ILE A 17 20.87 10.09 -1.35
CA ILE A 17 20.70 10.01 0.11
C ILE A 17 19.64 8.96 0.46
N ALA A 18 18.49 8.96 -0.24
CA ALA A 18 17.43 7.99 -0.03
C ALA A 18 17.93 6.56 -0.29
N GLU A 19 18.62 6.32 -1.41
CA GLU A 19 19.21 5.02 -1.74
C GLU A 19 20.24 4.57 -0.68
N ASN A 20 21.12 5.47 -0.27
CA ASN A 20 22.08 5.18 0.79
C ASN A 20 21.43 4.81 2.12
N ASN A 21 20.33 5.49 2.49
CA ASN A 21 19.59 5.20 3.72
C ASN A 21 18.95 3.80 3.65
N ILE A 22 18.36 3.43 2.51
CA ILE A 22 17.80 2.10 2.29
C ILE A 22 18.88 1.01 2.41
N LEU A 23 20.02 1.20 1.76
CA LEU A 23 21.13 0.25 1.84
C LEU A 23 21.71 0.14 3.25
N LYS A 24 21.80 1.25 3.95
CA LYS A 24 22.25 1.30 5.35
C LYS A 24 21.28 0.55 6.25
N GLU A 25 19.99 0.78 6.12
CA GLU A 25 18.96 0.09 6.90
C GLU A 25 18.98 -1.42 6.67
N LYS A 26 19.08 -1.86 5.40
CA LYS A 26 19.23 -3.29 5.05
C LYS A 26 20.45 -3.90 5.72
N ARG A 27 21.60 -3.20 5.66
CA ARG A 27 22.83 -3.66 6.30
C ARG A 27 22.69 -3.74 7.82
N ASP A 28 22.17 -2.70 8.44
CA ASP A 28 22.06 -2.59 9.88
C ASP A 28 21.07 -3.64 10.44
N THR A 29 19.98 -3.91 9.74
CA THR A 29 19.05 -5.00 10.08
C THR A 29 19.73 -6.36 10.04
N PHE A 30 20.51 -6.63 8.99
CA PHE A 30 21.27 -7.89 8.88
C PHE A 30 22.30 -8.02 9.99
N VAL A 31 23.08 -6.95 10.26
CA VAL A 31 24.11 -6.95 11.31
C VAL A 31 23.47 -7.18 12.68
N ASN A 32 22.38 -6.50 12.99
CA ASN A 32 21.65 -6.66 14.26
C ASN A 32 21.16 -8.11 14.44
N LEU A 33 20.58 -8.72 13.41
CA LEU A 33 20.14 -10.12 13.48
C LEU A 33 21.32 -11.07 13.71
N ARG A 34 22.43 -10.87 13.01
CA ARG A 34 23.63 -11.67 13.20
C ARG A 34 24.16 -11.56 14.63
N ASP A 35 24.22 -10.35 15.16
CA ASP A 35 24.71 -10.09 16.51
C ASP A 35 23.78 -10.71 17.55
N GLN A 36 22.44 -10.61 17.39
CA GLN A 36 21.47 -11.30 18.24
C GLN A 36 21.63 -12.82 18.23
N ILE A 37 21.90 -13.42 17.07
CA ILE A 37 22.17 -14.86 16.98
C ILE A 37 23.45 -15.23 17.73
N SER A 38 24.53 -14.44 17.57
CA SER A 38 25.79 -14.67 18.28
C SER A 38 25.63 -14.55 19.81
N ASP A 39 24.82 -13.60 20.28
CA ASP A 39 24.49 -13.43 21.70
C ASP A 39 23.70 -14.64 22.23
N LEU A 40 22.76 -15.19 21.44
CA LEU A 40 22.03 -16.41 21.79
C LEU A 40 22.95 -17.64 21.85
N GLU A 41 23.86 -17.79 20.89
CA GLU A 41 24.87 -18.86 20.92
C GLU A 41 25.74 -18.79 22.19
N THR A 42 26.20 -17.59 22.54
CA THR A 42 26.98 -17.36 23.76
C THR A 42 26.19 -17.68 25.03
N SER A 43 24.92 -17.26 25.09
CA SER A 43 24.04 -17.55 26.23
C SER A 43 23.78 -19.04 26.37
N LEU A 44 23.61 -19.76 25.25
CA LEU A 44 23.43 -21.21 25.24
C LEU A 44 24.68 -21.95 25.73
N GLU A 45 25.87 -21.51 25.33
CA GLU A 45 27.13 -22.07 25.82
C GLU A 45 27.31 -21.88 27.33
N LEU A 46 26.95 -20.69 27.85
CA LEU A 46 27.00 -20.41 29.28
C LEU A 46 26.03 -21.29 30.06
N LEU A 47 24.78 -21.41 29.61
CA LEU A 47 23.78 -22.29 30.25
C LEU A 47 24.17 -23.78 30.21
N ALA A 48 24.95 -24.20 29.22
CA ALA A 48 25.46 -25.57 29.14
C ALA A 48 26.56 -25.84 30.17
N VAL A 49 27.31 -24.81 30.58
CA VAL A 49 28.38 -24.94 31.60
C VAL A 49 27.81 -24.81 33.01
N GLU A 50 26.95 -23.82 33.22
CA GLU A 50 26.35 -23.56 34.53
C GLU A 50 24.85 -23.22 34.33
N PRO A 51 23.92 -24.09 34.75
CA PRO A 51 22.48 -23.82 34.71
C PRO A 51 22.11 -22.63 35.62
N ASP A 52 21.47 -21.63 35.05
CA ASP A 52 20.97 -20.44 35.72
C ASP A 52 19.53 -20.17 35.23
N ASP A 53 18.57 -20.16 36.15
CA ASP A 53 17.14 -20.00 35.85
C ASP A 53 16.81 -18.63 35.32
N ASP A 54 17.52 -17.57 35.70
CA ASP A 54 17.27 -16.22 35.23
C ASP A 54 17.89 -16.02 33.84
N LEU A 55 19.09 -16.50 33.60
CA LEU A 55 19.70 -16.52 32.28
C LEU A 55 18.88 -17.36 31.28
N GLN A 56 18.27 -18.46 31.74
CA GLN A 56 17.38 -19.27 30.87
C GLN A 56 16.13 -18.49 30.44
N LYS A 57 15.49 -17.75 31.37
CA LYS A 57 14.33 -16.91 31.02
C LYS A 57 14.68 -15.82 30.02
N ASP A 58 15.83 -15.17 30.23
CA ASP A 58 16.32 -14.13 29.32
C ASP A 58 16.65 -14.70 27.94
N PHE A 59 17.25 -15.89 27.89
CA PHE A 59 17.50 -16.61 26.64
C PHE A 59 16.19 -16.92 25.89
N GLU A 60 15.17 -17.48 26.56
CA GLU A 60 13.88 -17.80 25.95
C GLU A 60 13.16 -16.57 25.40
N ALA A 61 13.20 -15.45 26.13
CA ALA A 61 12.64 -14.19 25.68
C ALA A 61 13.40 -13.63 24.46
N SER A 62 14.73 -13.62 24.51
CA SER A 62 15.59 -13.18 23.41
C SER A 62 15.46 -14.06 22.17
N PHE A 63 15.40 -15.38 22.35
CA PHE A 63 15.17 -16.33 21.27
C PHE A 63 13.83 -16.07 20.55
N THR A 64 12.76 -15.87 21.32
CA THR A 64 11.43 -15.58 20.76
C THR A 64 11.44 -14.27 19.96
N ASN A 65 12.11 -13.24 20.45
CA ASN A 65 12.22 -11.95 19.77
C ASN A 65 13.07 -12.05 18.49
N THR A 66 14.21 -12.74 18.55
CA THR A 66 15.08 -12.96 17.40
C THR A 66 14.38 -13.79 16.32
N GLN A 67 13.61 -14.81 16.71
CA GLN A 67 12.82 -15.59 15.78
C GLN A 67 11.80 -14.75 15.03
N LYS A 68 11.07 -13.86 15.73
CA LYS A 68 10.13 -12.93 15.09
C LYS A 68 10.84 -11.95 14.14
N ALA A 69 11.98 -11.40 14.57
CA ALA A 69 12.78 -10.49 13.75
C ALA A 69 13.32 -11.19 12.48
N LEU A 70 13.73 -12.44 12.59
CA LEU A 70 14.17 -13.26 11.45
C LEU A 70 13.02 -13.52 10.46
N GLU A 71 11.83 -13.85 10.94
CA GLU A 71 10.66 -14.03 10.06
C GLU A 71 10.29 -12.74 9.33
N GLN A 72 10.33 -11.60 10.00
CA GLN A 72 10.12 -10.31 9.34
C GLN A 72 11.21 -10.03 8.30
N TYR A 73 12.47 -10.28 8.62
CA TYR A 73 13.57 -10.13 7.68
C TYR A 73 13.41 -11.03 6.45
N ARG A 74 12.99 -12.28 6.63
CA ARG A 74 12.69 -13.18 5.51
C ARG A 74 11.61 -12.63 4.59
N LEU A 75 10.53 -12.06 5.15
CA LEU A 75 9.47 -11.44 4.36
C LEU A 75 10.01 -10.27 3.51
N THR A 76 10.86 -9.41 4.09
CA THR A 76 11.45 -8.30 3.32
C THR A 76 12.34 -8.77 2.18
N GLN A 77 13.00 -9.94 2.32
CA GLN A 77 13.82 -10.51 1.25
C GLN A 77 13.00 -11.08 0.07
N LEU A 78 11.70 -11.33 0.26
CA LEU A 78 10.80 -11.78 -0.80
C LEU A 78 10.22 -10.61 -1.63
N LEU A 79 10.41 -9.37 -1.15
CA LEU A 79 9.96 -8.16 -1.83
C LEU A 79 11.03 -7.66 -2.82
N ASP A 80 11.16 -8.36 -3.95
CA ASP A 80 12.19 -8.19 -4.98
C ASP A 80 11.58 -7.79 -6.35
N GLY A 81 10.29 -7.46 -6.38
CA GLY A 81 9.62 -7.01 -7.61
C GLY A 81 10.00 -5.57 -7.97
N GLU A 82 9.93 -5.24 -9.26
CA GLU A 82 10.28 -3.94 -9.84
C GLU A 82 9.66 -2.75 -9.09
N TYR A 83 8.42 -2.90 -8.61
CA TYR A 83 7.67 -1.84 -7.91
C TYR A 83 7.57 -2.07 -6.40
N ASP A 84 8.08 -3.19 -5.88
CA ASP A 84 7.88 -3.55 -4.46
C ASP A 84 8.42 -2.49 -3.49
N ALA A 85 9.50 -1.81 -3.85
CA ALA A 85 10.11 -0.75 -3.04
C ALA A 85 9.33 0.58 -3.03
N LYS A 86 8.32 0.72 -3.89
CA LYS A 86 7.54 1.96 -4.04
C LYS A 86 6.52 2.14 -2.93
N ASN A 87 6.02 3.36 -2.79
CA ASN A 87 4.82 3.66 -2.01
C ASN A 87 3.60 2.99 -2.64
N ALA A 88 2.53 2.82 -1.87
CA ALA A 88 1.31 2.21 -2.34
C ALA A 88 0.14 3.21 -2.37
N ILE A 89 -0.65 3.15 -3.43
CA ILE A 89 -1.98 3.74 -3.50
C ILE A 89 -2.96 2.58 -3.29
N LEU A 90 -3.77 2.66 -2.23
CA LEU A 90 -4.75 1.64 -1.88
C LEU A 90 -6.15 2.23 -1.97
N GLU A 91 -7.00 1.59 -2.78
CA GLU A 91 -8.39 1.99 -2.97
C GLU A 91 -9.33 0.93 -2.42
N ILE A 92 -10.38 1.37 -1.72
CA ILE A 92 -11.41 0.49 -1.18
C ILE A 92 -12.75 0.90 -1.77
N HIS A 93 -13.42 -0.06 -2.40
CA HIS A 93 -14.75 0.11 -2.97
C HIS A 93 -15.69 -0.96 -2.40
N PRO A 94 -16.63 -0.57 -1.53
CA PRO A 94 -17.68 -1.46 -1.07
C PRO A 94 -18.51 -2.04 -2.23
N GLY A 95 -18.88 -3.32 -2.10
CA GLY A 95 -19.74 -3.96 -3.09
C GLY A 95 -21.21 -3.52 -3.01
N ALA A 96 -22.08 -4.10 -3.82
CA ALA A 96 -23.50 -3.74 -3.97
C ALA A 96 -24.39 -4.09 -2.76
N GLY A 97 -23.85 -4.21 -1.56
CA GLY A 97 -24.55 -4.61 -0.33
C GLY A 97 -25.15 -3.47 0.50
N GLY A 98 -25.19 -2.24 -0.03
CA GLY A 98 -25.72 -1.08 0.72
C GLY A 98 -24.93 -0.81 2.02
N THR A 99 -25.63 -0.39 3.09
CA THR A 99 -25.05 -0.01 4.39
C THR A 99 -24.10 -1.06 4.98
N GLU A 100 -24.41 -2.35 4.85
CA GLU A 100 -23.54 -3.44 5.32
C GLU A 100 -22.18 -3.49 4.59
N ALA A 101 -22.17 -3.30 3.28
CA ALA A 101 -20.94 -3.29 2.51
C ALA A 101 -20.14 -2.01 2.76
N GLN A 102 -20.82 -0.87 2.93
CA GLN A 102 -20.20 0.42 3.27
C GLN A 102 -19.51 0.37 4.64
N ASP A 103 -20.14 -0.24 5.63
CA ASP A 103 -19.54 -0.45 6.96
C ASP A 103 -18.36 -1.42 6.90
N TRP A 104 -18.46 -2.49 6.10
CA TRP A 104 -17.31 -3.36 5.87
C TRP A 104 -16.12 -2.62 5.26
N GLY A 105 -16.37 -1.74 4.28
CA GLY A 105 -15.33 -0.88 3.71
C GLY A 105 -14.64 0.00 4.77
N GLU A 106 -15.40 0.58 5.71
CA GLU A 106 -14.85 1.38 6.80
C GLU A 106 -14.03 0.53 7.79
N MET A 107 -14.44 -0.70 8.04
CA MET A 107 -13.65 -1.64 8.86
C MET A 107 -12.31 -1.95 8.21
N LEU A 108 -12.27 -2.19 6.89
CA LEU A 108 -11.04 -2.38 6.11
C LEU A 108 -10.16 -1.13 6.15
N LEU A 109 -10.74 0.05 5.93
CA LEU A 109 -10.02 1.32 6.04
C LEU A 109 -9.29 1.44 7.38
N ARG A 110 -10.01 1.22 8.47
CA ARG A 110 -9.43 1.27 9.81
C ARG A 110 -8.34 0.22 10.03
N MET A 111 -8.51 -0.97 9.46
CA MET A 111 -7.52 -2.05 9.51
C MET A 111 -6.22 -1.63 8.82
N TYR A 112 -6.30 -1.11 7.59
CA TYR A 112 -5.11 -0.71 6.82
C TYR A 112 -4.40 0.52 7.42
N ILE A 113 -5.14 1.50 7.94
CA ILE A 113 -4.53 2.64 8.65
C ILE A 113 -3.71 2.14 9.85
N ARG A 114 -4.30 1.30 10.71
CA ARG A 114 -3.62 0.76 11.88
C ARG A 114 -2.42 -0.12 11.51
N TRP A 115 -2.57 -0.93 10.47
CA TRP A 115 -1.48 -1.74 9.97
C TRP A 115 -0.32 -0.87 9.49
N GLY A 116 -0.60 0.17 8.73
CA GLY A 116 0.40 1.12 8.25
C GLY A 116 1.15 1.81 9.38
N GLU A 117 0.42 2.34 10.37
CA GLU A 117 1.01 2.98 11.56
C GLU A 117 1.90 2.01 12.36
N GLN A 118 1.46 0.77 12.57
CA GLN A 118 2.22 -0.25 13.30
C GLN A 118 3.51 -0.67 12.58
N HIS A 119 3.54 -0.57 11.26
CA HIS A 119 4.72 -0.88 10.44
C HIS A 119 5.58 0.36 10.14
N GLY A 120 5.26 1.52 10.74
CA GLY A 120 6.04 2.75 10.56
C GLY A 120 5.82 3.45 9.23
N PHE A 121 4.76 3.10 8.49
CA PHE A 121 4.38 3.80 7.27
C PHE A 121 3.63 5.10 7.58
N SER A 122 3.82 6.12 6.74
CA SER A 122 2.97 7.31 6.74
C SER A 122 1.72 7.02 5.91
N VAL A 123 0.54 7.15 6.51
CA VAL A 123 -0.74 6.89 5.84
C VAL A 123 -1.49 8.21 5.69
N GLU A 124 -1.75 8.60 4.44
CA GLU A 124 -2.49 9.81 4.09
C GLU A 124 -3.78 9.42 3.36
N THR A 125 -4.89 10.05 3.71
CA THR A 125 -6.15 9.87 2.98
C THR A 125 -6.20 10.86 1.82
N ALA A 126 -6.06 10.38 0.59
CA ALA A 126 -6.09 11.21 -0.61
C ALA A 126 -7.53 11.55 -1.04
N SER A 127 -8.46 10.59 -0.88
CA SER A 127 -9.88 10.79 -1.17
C SER A 127 -10.72 10.01 -0.18
N TYR A 128 -11.88 10.56 0.20
CA TYR A 128 -12.82 9.92 1.11
C TYR A 128 -14.24 10.30 0.75
N GLU A 129 -15.08 9.31 0.47
CA GLU A 129 -16.50 9.49 0.24
C GLU A 129 -17.29 8.72 1.30
N ALA A 130 -18.02 9.45 2.13
CA ALA A 130 -18.83 8.86 3.21
C ALA A 130 -20.02 8.07 2.65
N GLY A 131 -20.41 7.00 3.36
CA GLY A 131 -21.66 6.30 3.12
C GLY A 131 -22.89 7.16 3.46
N ASP A 132 -24.04 6.76 2.93
CA ASP A 132 -25.28 7.53 3.14
C ASP A 132 -25.79 7.43 4.59
N GLU A 133 -25.67 6.28 5.22
CA GLU A 133 -26.13 6.00 6.59
C GLU A 133 -24.98 5.60 7.52
N ALA A 134 -24.03 4.82 7.02
CA ALA A 134 -22.84 4.36 7.74
C ALA A 134 -21.74 3.97 6.77
N GLY A 135 -20.50 3.91 7.24
CA GLY A 135 -19.37 3.45 6.47
C GLY A 135 -18.92 4.41 5.36
N ILE A 136 -18.33 3.86 4.33
CA ILE A 136 -17.76 4.60 3.19
C ILE A 136 -18.37 4.13 1.87
N LYS A 137 -18.37 4.99 0.84
CA LYS A 137 -18.64 4.64 -0.56
C LYS A 137 -17.35 4.36 -1.32
N SER A 138 -16.33 5.13 -1.04
CA SER A 138 -14.98 4.91 -1.56
C SER A 138 -13.95 5.60 -0.69
N VAL A 139 -12.73 5.08 -0.71
CA VAL A 139 -11.59 5.75 -0.09
C VAL A 139 -10.32 5.40 -0.85
N THR A 140 -9.44 6.39 -0.98
CA THR A 140 -8.10 6.21 -1.52
C THR A 140 -7.09 6.61 -0.45
N LEU A 141 -6.21 5.70 -0.10
CA LEU A 141 -5.09 5.91 0.83
C LEU A 141 -3.78 5.97 0.05
N LEU A 142 -2.93 6.91 0.42
CA LEU A 142 -1.53 6.95 0.02
C LEU A 142 -0.68 6.47 1.19
N ILE A 143 -0.04 5.32 1.04
CA ILE A 143 0.77 4.66 2.08
C ILE A 143 2.23 4.79 1.67
N LYS A 144 2.97 5.65 2.39
CA LYS A 144 4.35 6.00 2.09
C LYS A 144 5.32 5.27 2.99
N GLY A 145 6.31 4.65 2.39
CA GLY A 145 7.41 3.98 3.06
C GLY A 145 8.05 2.91 2.19
N HIS A 146 9.23 2.47 2.58
CA HIS A 146 9.97 1.46 1.84
C HIS A 146 9.22 0.13 1.82
N ASN A 147 9.02 -0.43 0.63
CA ASN A 147 8.28 -1.68 0.38
C ASN A 147 6.77 -1.62 0.70
N ALA A 148 6.16 -0.44 0.83
CA ALA A 148 4.72 -0.34 1.11
C ALA A 148 3.88 -1.07 0.06
N PHE A 149 4.17 -0.89 -1.23
CA PHE A 149 3.50 -1.60 -2.32
C PHE A 149 3.77 -3.10 -2.27
N GLY A 150 5.02 -3.51 -2.03
CA GLY A 150 5.41 -4.92 -1.97
C GLY A 150 4.61 -5.70 -0.92
N TYR A 151 4.39 -5.13 0.26
CA TYR A 151 3.55 -5.74 1.30
C TYR A 151 2.09 -5.79 0.92
N LEU A 152 1.56 -4.71 0.32
CA LEU A 152 0.11 -4.55 0.11
C LEU A 152 -0.39 -5.15 -1.21
N ARG A 153 0.48 -5.40 -2.20
CA ARG A 153 0.05 -5.93 -3.51
C ARG A 153 -0.74 -7.25 -3.42
N SER A 154 -0.46 -8.05 -2.40
CA SER A 154 -1.17 -9.33 -2.17
C SER A 154 -2.58 -9.15 -1.64
N GLU A 155 -2.92 -7.97 -1.13
CA GLU A 155 -4.25 -7.62 -0.62
C GLU A 155 -5.23 -7.26 -1.75
N LYS A 156 -4.72 -7.05 -2.97
CA LYS A 156 -5.55 -6.73 -4.13
C LYS A 156 -6.55 -7.84 -4.39
N GLY A 157 -7.85 -7.49 -4.35
CA GLY A 157 -8.92 -8.44 -4.62
C GLY A 157 -10.21 -8.14 -3.87
N VAL A 158 -11.07 -9.15 -3.76
CA VAL A 158 -12.38 -9.04 -3.11
C VAL A 158 -12.31 -9.60 -1.69
N HIS A 159 -12.59 -8.75 -0.71
CA HIS A 159 -12.62 -9.05 0.70
C HIS A 159 -14.04 -9.37 1.16
N ARG A 160 -14.21 -10.52 1.80
CA ARG A 160 -15.51 -11.03 2.25
C ARG A 160 -15.63 -10.96 3.77
N LEU A 161 -16.71 -10.37 4.25
CA LEU A 161 -17.11 -10.40 5.66
C LEU A 161 -18.37 -11.25 5.82
N VAL A 162 -18.38 -12.12 6.83
CA VAL A 162 -19.57 -12.85 7.27
C VAL A 162 -19.75 -12.62 8.76
N ARG A 163 -20.82 -11.91 9.13
CA ARG A 163 -21.14 -11.61 10.55
C ARG A 163 -22.64 -11.51 10.78
N ILE A 164 -23.04 -11.46 12.05
CA ILE A 164 -24.39 -11.01 12.41
C ILE A 164 -24.47 -9.51 12.13
N SER A 165 -25.51 -9.09 11.37
CA SER A 165 -25.67 -7.68 10.98
C SER A 165 -26.02 -6.81 12.19
N PRO A 166 -25.31 -5.71 12.43
CA PRO A 166 -25.71 -4.71 13.40
C PRO A 166 -26.86 -3.82 12.90
N PHE A 167 -27.17 -3.86 11.61
CA PHE A 167 -28.21 -3.07 10.96
C PHE A 167 -29.53 -3.85 10.77
N ASP A 168 -29.53 -5.16 10.98
CA ASP A 168 -30.71 -6.01 10.88
C ASP A 168 -31.32 -6.27 12.25
N ALA A 169 -32.50 -5.71 12.50
CA ALA A 169 -33.23 -5.91 13.76
C ALA A 169 -33.54 -7.40 14.09
N ALA A 170 -33.57 -8.26 13.06
CA ALA A 170 -33.76 -9.71 13.23
C ALA A 170 -32.48 -10.46 13.61
N GLY A 171 -31.31 -9.78 13.65
CA GLY A 171 -30.03 -10.38 14.03
C GLY A 171 -29.57 -11.48 13.08
N ARG A 172 -29.90 -11.42 11.81
CA ARG A 172 -29.53 -12.42 10.82
C ARG A 172 -28.04 -12.27 10.40
N ARG A 173 -27.48 -13.37 9.97
CA ARG A 173 -26.12 -13.41 9.44
C ARG A 173 -26.12 -12.91 7.98
N HIS A 174 -25.32 -11.88 7.72
CA HIS A 174 -25.14 -11.29 6.40
C HIS A 174 -23.73 -11.53 5.86
N THR A 175 -23.62 -11.50 4.56
CA THR A 175 -22.33 -11.56 3.85
C THR A 175 -22.15 -10.26 3.07
N SER A 176 -21.04 -9.59 3.29
CA SER A 176 -20.68 -8.34 2.61
C SER A 176 -19.37 -8.50 1.86
N PHE A 177 -19.24 -7.77 0.77
CA PHE A 177 -18.03 -7.75 -0.05
C PHE A 177 -17.54 -6.32 -0.21
N ALA A 178 -16.21 -6.16 -0.27
CA ALA A 178 -15.56 -4.93 -0.68
C ALA A 178 -14.36 -5.30 -1.55
N SER A 179 -14.11 -4.53 -2.61
CA SER A 179 -12.90 -4.67 -3.40
C SER A 179 -11.81 -3.75 -2.84
N VAL A 180 -10.61 -4.28 -2.78
CA VAL A 180 -9.38 -3.53 -2.51
C VAL A 180 -8.54 -3.56 -3.76
N ASP A 181 -8.15 -2.40 -4.26
CA ASP A 181 -7.16 -2.27 -5.32
C ASP A 181 -5.89 -1.67 -4.73
N VAL A 182 -4.73 -2.14 -5.22
CA VAL A 182 -3.43 -1.67 -4.79
C VAL A 182 -2.58 -1.40 -6.01
N MET A 183 -2.06 -0.18 -6.09
CA MET A 183 -1.21 0.30 -7.18
C MET A 183 0.07 0.90 -6.61
N PRO A 184 1.22 0.78 -7.31
CA PRO A 184 2.42 1.50 -6.92
C PRO A 184 2.24 3.00 -7.21
N GLU A 185 2.76 3.86 -6.33
CA GLU A 185 2.94 5.27 -6.66
C GLU A 185 4.09 5.39 -7.66
N LEU A 186 3.76 5.75 -8.89
CA LEU A 186 4.75 5.99 -9.94
C LEU A 186 5.21 7.44 -9.86
N ASP A 187 6.51 7.63 -9.91
CA ASP A 187 7.14 8.94 -10.05
C ASP A 187 7.17 9.35 -11.54
N ASP A 188 7.34 10.63 -11.83
CA ASP A 188 7.42 11.19 -13.18
C ASP A 188 8.63 10.65 -14.00
N SER A 189 9.42 9.74 -13.42
CA SER A 189 10.57 9.13 -14.09
C SER A 189 10.20 8.01 -15.09
N VAL A 190 8.93 7.60 -15.13
CA VAL A 190 8.44 6.64 -16.12
C VAL A 190 8.11 7.41 -17.39
N GLU A 191 9.09 7.61 -18.26
CA GLU A 191 8.84 8.10 -19.63
C GLU A 191 8.06 7.02 -20.39
N VAL A 192 6.79 7.31 -20.65
CA VAL A 192 5.96 6.49 -21.53
C VAL A 192 6.01 7.15 -22.92
N ASP A 193 6.75 6.54 -23.83
CA ASP A 193 6.74 6.96 -25.23
C ASP A 193 5.49 6.39 -25.91
N ILE A 194 4.56 7.29 -26.26
CA ILE A 194 3.31 6.93 -26.93
C ILE A 194 3.38 7.46 -28.36
N ASP A 195 3.37 6.53 -29.34
CA ASP A 195 3.27 6.93 -30.74
C ASP A 195 1.88 7.52 -31.01
N PRO A 196 1.77 8.78 -31.49
CA PRO A 196 0.49 9.38 -31.82
C PRO A 196 -0.33 8.60 -32.85
N SER A 197 0.32 7.78 -33.68
CA SER A 197 -0.35 6.92 -34.66
C SER A 197 -1.14 5.75 -34.03
N ASP A 198 -0.79 5.38 -32.78
CA ASP A 198 -1.46 4.35 -32.01
C ASP A 198 -2.66 4.89 -31.21
N LEU A 199 -2.89 6.20 -31.28
CA LEU A 199 -3.99 6.85 -30.57
C LEU A 199 -5.16 7.12 -31.53
N ARG A 200 -6.35 6.65 -31.14
CA ARG A 200 -7.61 7.08 -31.72
C ARG A 200 -8.29 8.08 -30.80
N VAL A 201 -8.54 9.28 -31.33
CA VAL A 201 -9.21 10.36 -30.60
C VAL A 201 -10.63 10.49 -31.14
N ASP A 202 -11.62 10.25 -30.30
CA ASP A 202 -13.04 10.38 -30.60
C ASP A 202 -13.63 11.53 -29.75
N THR A 203 -14.35 12.46 -30.36
CA THR A 203 -15.13 13.45 -29.64
C THR A 203 -16.56 12.98 -29.49
N PHE A 204 -17.15 13.26 -28.33
CA PHE A 204 -18.55 12.92 -28.07
C PHE A 204 -19.23 13.98 -27.19
N ARG A 205 -20.54 13.90 -27.06
CA ARG A 205 -21.31 14.82 -26.23
C ARG A 205 -21.14 14.45 -24.76
N SER A 206 -20.77 15.45 -23.95
CA SER A 206 -20.70 15.24 -22.50
C SER A 206 -22.09 14.97 -21.92
N SER A 207 -22.17 14.06 -20.95
CA SER A 207 -23.38 13.75 -20.21
C SER A 207 -23.26 14.31 -18.80
N GLY A 208 -24.17 15.24 -18.40
CA GLY A 208 -24.18 15.83 -17.07
C GLY A 208 -25.35 16.77 -16.86
N ALA A 209 -25.59 17.16 -15.62
CA ALA A 209 -26.56 18.17 -15.24
C ALA A 209 -26.06 19.55 -15.69
N GLY A 210 -26.44 19.97 -16.90
CA GLY A 210 -26.07 21.27 -17.47
C GLY A 210 -27.06 21.71 -18.50
N GLY A 211 -27.00 23.00 -18.84
CA GLY A 211 -27.96 23.66 -19.74
C GLY A 211 -27.85 23.19 -21.21
N GLN A 212 -28.59 23.87 -22.09
CA GLN A 212 -28.75 23.53 -23.51
C GLN A 212 -27.42 23.46 -24.29
N HIS A 213 -26.34 24.10 -23.79
CA HIS A 213 -25.02 24.12 -24.42
C HIS A 213 -24.31 22.76 -24.32
N ILE A 214 -24.35 22.09 -23.16
CA ILE A 214 -23.69 20.81 -22.88
C ILE A 214 -24.27 19.69 -23.77
N ASN A 215 -25.57 19.75 -24.09
CA ASN A 215 -26.25 18.75 -24.90
C ASN A 215 -26.09 18.93 -26.42
N LYS A 216 -25.49 20.04 -26.89
CA LYS A 216 -25.34 20.37 -28.32
C LYS A 216 -23.91 20.32 -28.82
N THR A 217 -22.91 20.49 -27.94
CA THR A 217 -21.49 20.51 -28.33
C THR A 217 -20.82 19.20 -27.97
N GLU A 218 -19.97 18.71 -28.87
CA GLU A 218 -19.12 17.52 -28.63
C GLU A 218 -17.86 17.95 -27.87
N SER A 219 -18.03 18.34 -26.60
CA SER A 219 -16.95 18.85 -25.74
C SER A 219 -16.19 17.77 -24.99
N ALA A 220 -16.70 16.54 -24.95
CA ALA A 220 -16.01 15.42 -24.33
C ALA A 220 -15.07 14.72 -25.33
N VAL A 221 -13.90 14.34 -24.85
CA VAL A 221 -12.87 13.66 -25.64
C VAL A 221 -12.62 12.26 -25.07
N ARG A 222 -12.55 11.27 -25.95
CA ARG A 222 -12.13 9.92 -25.63
C ARG A 222 -10.87 9.59 -26.41
N ILE A 223 -9.87 9.10 -25.74
CA ILE A 223 -8.63 8.62 -26.35
C ILE A 223 -8.53 7.12 -26.12
N THR A 224 -8.32 6.38 -27.19
CA THR A 224 -8.13 4.94 -27.17
C THR A 224 -6.72 4.62 -27.68
N HIS A 225 -5.91 3.96 -26.87
CA HIS A 225 -4.63 3.41 -27.31
C HIS A 225 -4.88 2.05 -27.96
N ILE A 226 -4.72 1.98 -29.30
CA ILE A 226 -5.15 0.85 -30.13
C ILE A 226 -4.42 -0.47 -29.73
N PRO A 227 -3.08 -0.47 -29.51
CA PRO A 227 -2.36 -1.71 -29.22
C PRO A 227 -2.73 -2.35 -27.88
N THR A 228 -3.02 -1.55 -26.85
CA THR A 228 -3.34 -2.04 -25.50
C THR A 228 -4.82 -2.09 -25.20
N GLY A 229 -5.66 -1.42 -26.01
CA GLY A 229 -7.09 -1.29 -25.76
C GLY A 229 -7.45 -0.38 -24.57
N ILE A 230 -6.47 0.33 -23.99
CA ILE A 230 -6.72 1.27 -22.89
C ILE A 230 -7.52 2.47 -23.42
N VAL A 231 -8.59 2.82 -22.72
CA VAL A 231 -9.47 3.94 -23.06
C VAL A 231 -9.52 4.90 -21.88
N THR A 232 -9.26 6.17 -22.18
CA THR A 232 -9.48 7.27 -21.23
C THR A 232 -10.42 8.29 -21.82
N SER A 233 -11.20 8.98 -20.99
CA SER A 233 -12.09 10.05 -21.46
C SER A 233 -12.10 11.19 -20.45
N SER A 234 -12.20 12.40 -20.97
CA SER A 234 -12.38 13.63 -20.19
C SER A 234 -13.64 14.35 -20.64
N GLN A 235 -14.42 14.80 -19.66
CA GLN A 235 -15.62 15.63 -19.85
C GLN A 235 -15.50 16.96 -19.12
N ALA A 236 -14.27 17.35 -18.75
CA ALA A 236 -14.01 18.60 -18.05
C ALA A 236 -14.29 19.79 -19.01
N GLU A 237 -14.93 20.82 -18.47
CA GLU A 237 -15.11 22.13 -19.13
C GLU A 237 -13.79 22.90 -19.15
#